data_44c27b15e7fc6b2418d4b479e0948646
#
_entry.id   44c27b15e7fc6b2418d4b479e0948646
#
_cell.length_a   1.000
_cell.length_b   1.000
_cell.length_c   1.000
_cell.angle_alpha   90.00
_cell.angle_beta   90.00
_cell.angle_gamma   90.00
#
_symmetry.space_group_name_H-M   'P 1'
#
loop_
_entity.id
_entity.type
_entity.pdbx_description
1 polymer ?
#
loop_
_entity_poly.entity_id
_entity_poly.type
_entity_poly.pdbx_seq_one_letter_code
_entity_poly.pdbx_strand_id
1 'polypeptide(L)'
;MAAVSHTEATNLTTPSSNNNNNGIDTNTTTTFSISPVTLQKLPHLKDYIPQQALKTQPNPLEHNPLYHPSQGFYISHSDVVLRHIVFDLSESFPSSASSIAYHRAGPRDRVFFDPSQTRAAIVTCGGLCPGLNTVIRELVVALWDLYGVRQIFGVKAGYRGFYSSEPVELNPNLVHSWHNEGGTVLETSRGGFDLQKIVDGIQDRHFNQVYIIGGDGTMRGAVNIFDEIRRRKLNVSITCIPKTVDNDVGIIDRSFGFQTAVEMAQQAISAAHVEAESAVNGIGLVKLMGRSTGHIALHATLSSRDVDCCLIPEMEFYLEGKGGLFEFLEQRLRENRHAVLVVAEGAGQGMIPRTDAQKEERDESGNPVFLDVGGWLKSELKKWWARNHQNELLTVKYIDPTYMIRAVPANATDRLYCTLLAHSAIHGVMAGYTGFVSGPINGIYAYIPLEEVAQSKNEVNTKDHKWAWVRSVTNQPDFMKV
;
A
#
# COMPACT_ATOMS: atom_id res chain seq x y z
N MET A 1 -30.16 27.17 8.19
CA MET A 1 -31.19 26.69 9.12
C MET A 1 -32.25 25.99 8.31
N ALA A 2 -32.28 24.68 8.34
CA ALA A 2 -33.40 23.88 7.89
C ALA A 2 -33.44 22.64 8.77
N ALA A 3 -34.53 22.49 9.48
CA ALA A 3 -34.79 21.46 10.47
C ALA A 3 -35.02 20.12 9.81
N VAL A 4 -34.36 19.09 10.30
CA VAL A 4 -34.65 17.71 9.96
C VAL A 4 -35.71 17.23 10.97
N SER A 5 -36.85 16.79 10.41
CA SER A 5 -37.99 16.26 11.15
C SER A 5 -37.65 14.92 11.81
N HIS A 6 -37.94 14.82 13.11
CA HIS A 6 -37.99 13.56 13.86
C HIS A 6 -39.14 12.69 13.36
N THR A 7 -38.81 11.45 12.99
CA THR A 7 -39.83 10.39 12.86
C THR A 7 -39.83 9.57 14.15
N GLU A 8 -40.96 9.56 14.83
CA GLU A 8 -41.20 8.81 16.05
C GLU A 8 -41.19 7.29 15.80
N ALA A 9 -40.46 6.58 16.62
CA ALA A 9 -40.47 5.13 16.64
C ALA A 9 -41.70 4.65 17.46
N THR A 10 -42.65 4.06 16.78
CA THR A 10 -43.80 3.40 17.42
C THR A 10 -43.39 2.02 17.94
N ASN A 11 -43.49 1.86 19.27
CA ASN A 11 -43.38 0.57 19.94
C ASN A 11 -44.60 -0.32 19.61
N LEU A 12 -44.35 -1.46 19.00
CA LEU A 12 -45.31 -2.54 18.85
C LEU A 12 -44.97 -3.68 19.82
N THR A 13 -45.83 -3.83 20.84
CA THR A 13 -45.82 -4.97 21.75
C THR A 13 -46.38 -6.23 21.06
N THR A 14 -45.65 -7.34 21.19
CA THR A 14 -46.07 -8.66 20.71
C THR A 14 -46.99 -9.36 21.71
N PRO A 15 -48.04 -10.09 21.28
CA PRO A 15 -48.66 -11.13 22.07
C PRO A 15 -48.00 -12.49 21.82
N SER A 16 -47.73 -13.18 22.90
CA SER A 16 -47.27 -14.56 22.91
C SER A 16 -48.35 -15.53 22.42
N SER A 17 -48.03 -16.40 21.48
CA SER A 17 -48.73 -17.66 21.28
C SER A 17 -47.78 -18.77 20.88
N ASN A 18 -47.65 -19.77 21.70
CA ASN A 18 -47.02 -21.05 21.42
C ASN A 18 -47.72 -21.75 20.25
N ASN A 19 -46.97 -22.12 19.23
CA ASN A 19 -47.28 -23.30 18.42
C ASN A 19 -45.98 -23.84 17.76
N ASN A 20 -45.66 -25.06 18.12
CA ASN A 20 -44.65 -25.89 17.45
C ASN A 20 -45.09 -26.18 16.02
N ASN A 21 -44.34 -25.69 15.05
CA ASN A 21 -44.26 -26.32 13.73
C ASN A 21 -42.88 -26.00 13.12
N ASN A 22 -42.10 -27.06 12.80
CA ASN A 22 -40.85 -27.01 12.10
C ASN A 22 -41.08 -26.56 10.64
N GLY A 23 -41.10 -25.28 10.39
CA GLY A 23 -41.01 -24.67 9.09
C GLY A 23 -39.88 -23.65 9.14
N ILE A 24 -38.89 -23.76 8.26
CA ILE A 24 -37.87 -22.72 8.08
C ILE A 24 -38.60 -21.48 7.58
N ASP A 25 -38.82 -20.52 8.47
CA ASP A 25 -39.45 -19.25 8.15
C ASP A 25 -38.41 -18.36 7.47
N THR A 26 -38.43 -18.30 6.12
CA THR A 26 -37.46 -17.57 5.26
C THR A 26 -37.74 -16.07 5.20
N ASN A 27 -38.62 -15.49 6.00
CA ASN A 27 -39.06 -14.10 5.93
C ASN A 27 -38.83 -13.27 7.19
N THR A 28 -37.85 -13.60 8.03
CA THR A 28 -37.48 -12.71 9.14
C THR A 28 -36.53 -11.63 8.61
N THR A 29 -37.07 -10.49 8.22
CA THR A 29 -36.24 -9.30 7.94
C THR A 29 -35.73 -8.76 9.27
N THR A 30 -34.49 -9.05 9.59
CA THR A 30 -33.84 -8.49 10.76
C THR A 30 -33.32 -7.08 10.39
N THR A 31 -33.94 -6.06 11.00
CA THR A 31 -33.53 -4.66 10.82
C THR A 31 -32.44 -4.32 11.81
N PHE A 32 -31.27 -3.91 11.33
CA PHE A 32 -30.18 -3.42 12.18
C PHE A 32 -30.08 -1.90 12.06
N SER A 33 -29.91 -1.20 13.16
CA SER A 33 -29.52 0.20 13.16
C SER A 33 -28.00 0.29 13.16
N ILE A 34 -27.42 0.88 12.12
CA ILE A 34 -25.98 1.15 12.06
C ILE A 34 -25.68 2.28 13.06
N SER A 35 -24.62 2.10 13.86
CA SER A 35 -24.08 3.16 14.75
C SER A 35 -23.78 4.44 13.97
N PRO A 36 -23.79 5.62 14.63
CA PRO A 36 -23.51 6.89 13.93
C PRO A 36 -22.20 6.82 13.17
N VAL A 37 -22.24 7.25 11.90
CA VAL A 37 -21.05 7.31 11.03
C VAL A 37 -20.28 8.57 11.35
N THR A 38 -18.99 8.43 11.67
CA THR A 38 -18.07 9.56 11.86
C THR A 38 -17.28 9.79 10.58
N LEU A 39 -17.58 10.88 9.89
CA LEU A 39 -16.79 11.30 8.71
C LEU A 39 -15.46 11.91 9.16
N GLN A 40 -14.36 11.34 8.66
CA GLN A 40 -13.03 11.90 8.91
C GLN A 40 -12.87 13.24 8.19
N LYS A 41 -12.40 14.23 8.93
CA LYS A 41 -12.20 15.59 8.40
C LYS A 41 -11.05 15.58 7.40
N LEU A 42 -11.35 15.84 6.15
CA LEU A 42 -10.36 16.02 5.10
C LEU A 42 -9.92 17.50 5.08
N PRO A 43 -8.61 17.81 5.23
CA PRO A 43 -8.12 19.18 5.14
C PRO A 43 -8.42 19.82 3.78
N HIS A 44 -8.74 21.09 3.79
CA HIS A 44 -9.07 21.84 2.58
C HIS A 44 -8.40 23.21 2.61
N LEU A 45 -8.02 23.77 1.47
CA LEU A 45 -7.41 25.10 1.35
C LEU A 45 -8.23 26.19 2.04
N LYS A 46 -9.55 26.13 1.99
CA LYS A 46 -10.46 27.06 2.66
C LYS A 46 -10.28 27.11 4.19
N ASP A 47 -9.66 26.10 4.79
CA ASP A 47 -9.47 26.04 6.25
C ASP A 47 -8.39 27.02 6.73
N TYR A 48 -7.48 27.46 5.85
CA TYR A 48 -6.35 28.32 6.23
C TYR A 48 -6.01 29.46 5.23
N ILE A 49 -6.54 29.38 4.00
CA ILE A 49 -6.40 30.48 3.02
C ILE A 49 -7.60 31.42 3.15
N PRO A 50 -7.40 32.75 3.15
CA PRO A 50 -8.49 33.72 3.21
C PRO A 50 -9.50 33.50 2.08
N GLN A 51 -10.81 33.52 2.38
CA GLN A 51 -11.88 33.28 1.39
C GLN A 51 -11.83 34.18 0.17
N GLN A 52 -11.35 35.43 0.34
CA GLN A 52 -11.20 36.41 -0.73
C GLN A 52 -10.16 35.97 -1.78
N ALA A 53 -9.20 35.12 -1.40
CA ALA A 53 -8.17 34.57 -2.29
C ALA A 53 -8.62 33.27 -2.99
N LEU A 54 -9.72 32.66 -2.56
CA LEU A 54 -10.21 31.38 -3.08
C LEU A 54 -11.43 31.60 -3.97
N LYS A 55 -11.20 31.66 -5.28
CA LYS A 55 -12.29 31.66 -6.29
C LYS A 55 -12.47 30.24 -6.78
N THR A 56 -13.73 29.75 -6.77
CA THR A 56 -14.07 28.49 -7.40
C THR A 56 -14.62 28.75 -8.80
N GLN A 57 -14.32 27.85 -9.71
CA GLN A 57 -14.82 27.88 -11.09
C GLN A 57 -15.46 26.54 -11.48
N PRO A 58 -16.31 26.49 -12.52
CA PRO A 58 -16.81 25.21 -13.05
C PRO A 58 -15.66 24.28 -13.40
N ASN A 59 -15.86 22.98 -13.24
CA ASN A 59 -14.84 22.01 -13.58
C ASN A 59 -14.60 22.00 -15.10
N PRO A 60 -13.36 22.14 -15.58
CA PRO A 60 -13.05 22.09 -17.01
C PRO A 60 -13.53 20.83 -17.74
N LEU A 61 -13.73 19.73 -16.99
CA LEU A 61 -14.30 18.50 -17.53
C LEU A 61 -15.70 18.67 -18.14
N GLU A 62 -16.45 19.67 -17.72
CA GLU A 62 -17.78 19.99 -18.30
C GLU A 62 -17.71 20.24 -19.81
N HIS A 63 -16.59 20.80 -20.25
CA HIS A 63 -16.37 21.14 -21.67
C HIS A 63 -15.51 20.10 -22.41
N ASN A 64 -15.11 19.04 -21.74
CA ASN A 64 -14.35 17.99 -22.39
C ASN A 64 -15.28 17.08 -23.18
N PRO A 65 -15.10 16.94 -24.51
CA PRO A 65 -15.99 16.16 -25.36
C PRO A 65 -16.02 14.66 -25.03
N LEU A 66 -15.07 14.18 -24.28
CA LEU A 66 -15.01 12.80 -23.79
C LEU A 66 -15.86 12.56 -22.54
N TYR A 67 -16.35 13.63 -21.91
CA TYR A 67 -17.16 13.58 -20.70
C TYR A 67 -18.57 14.15 -20.97
N HIS A 68 -19.56 13.31 -20.77
CA HIS A 68 -20.96 13.75 -20.86
C HIS A 68 -21.50 14.06 -19.45
N PRO A 69 -21.78 15.33 -19.12
CA PRO A 69 -22.25 15.74 -17.80
C PRO A 69 -23.62 15.17 -17.41
N SER A 70 -24.40 14.68 -18.36
CA SER A 70 -25.78 14.20 -18.17
C SER A 70 -25.89 12.86 -17.41
N GLN A 71 -24.78 12.20 -17.05
CA GLN A 71 -24.79 10.83 -16.48
C GLN A 71 -24.29 10.74 -15.05
N GLY A 72 -24.38 11.79 -14.24
CA GLY A 72 -23.96 11.73 -12.83
C GLY A 72 -22.46 11.57 -12.67
N PHE A 73 -21.68 12.21 -13.53
CA PHE A 73 -20.22 12.10 -13.57
C PHE A 73 -19.52 12.68 -12.33
N TYR A 74 -20.08 13.72 -11.74
CA TYR A 74 -19.48 14.35 -10.55
C TYR A 74 -19.88 13.62 -9.26
N ILE A 75 -18.88 13.44 -8.40
CA ILE A 75 -19.05 12.85 -7.07
C ILE A 75 -19.49 13.95 -6.10
N SER A 76 -20.57 13.70 -5.34
CA SER A 76 -21.04 14.63 -4.32
C SER A 76 -20.05 14.74 -3.15
N HIS A 77 -19.99 15.90 -2.51
CA HIS A 77 -19.27 16.08 -1.24
C HIS A 77 -19.85 15.24 -0.09
N SER A 78 -21.10 14.80 -0.20
CA SER A 78 -21.77 13.93 0.76
C SER A 78 -21.54 12.43 0.53
N ASP A 79 -20.93 12.07 -0.61
CA ASP A 79 -20.62 10.66 -0.89
C ASP A 79 -19.44 10.21 -0.04
N VAL A 80 -19.65 9.15 0.75
CA VAL A 80 -18.66 8.63 1.68
C VAL A 80 -18.43 7.13 1.49
N VAL A 81 -17.26 6.67 1.91
CA VAL A 81 -16.85 5.26 1.89
C VAL A 81 -16.59 4.84 3.33
N LEU A 82 -17.24 3.77 3.78
CA LEU A 82 -17.02 3.21 5.12
C LEU A 82 -15.68 2.47 5.18
N ARG A 83 -14.97 2.64 6.29
CA ARG A 83 -13.70 1.93 6.54
C ARG A 83 -13.93 0.42 6.68
N HIS A 84 -14.98 0.03 7.40
CA HIS A 84 -15.36 -1.36 7.63
C HIS A 84 -16.75 -1.61 7.07
N ILE A 85 -16.92 -2.72 6.36
CA ILE A 85 -18.20 -3.18 5.78
C ILE A 85 -18.62 -4.55 6.33
N VAL A 86 -17.81 -5.14 7.21
CA VAL A 86 -18.12 -6.42 7.88
C VAL A 86 -18.42 -6.11 9.35
N PHE A 87 -19.58 -6.55 9.80
CA PHE A 87 -20.07 -6.35 11.15
C PHE A 87 -20.42 -7.70 11.77
N ASP A 88 -20.01 -7.92 13.01
CA ASP A 88 -20.45 -9.07 13.80
C ASP A 88 -21.79 -8.74 14.45
N LEU A 89 -22.81 -9.48 14.08
CA LEU A 89 -24.18 -9.27 14.59
C LEU A 89 -24.39 -9.86 15.99
N SER A 90 -23.48 -10.70 16.48
CA SER A 90 -23.52 -11.26 17.83
C SER A 90 -22.97 -10.28 18.88
N GLU A 91 -22.11 -9.36 18.47
CA GLU A 91 -21.66 -8.29 19.32
C GLU A 91 -22.75 -7.22 19.40
N SER A 92 -23.31 -7.01 20.58
CA SER A 92 -24.11 -5.81 20.85
C SER A 92 -23.19 -4.62 20.51
N PHE A 93 -23.51 -3.86 19.44
CA PHE A 93 -22.73 -2.73 18.96
C PHE A 93 -22.20 -1.92 20.15
N PRO A 94 -20.87 -1.82 20.34
CA PRO A 94 -20.38 -0.97 21.40
C PRO A 94 -20.89 0.43 21.09
N SER A 95 -21.60 1.02 22.02
CA SER A 95 -22.19 2.36 21.92
C SER A 95 -21.18 3.47 21.65
N SER A 96 -19.88 3.14 21.54
CA SER A 96 -18.74 4.03 21.30
C SER A 96 -17.96 3.79 19.99
N ALA A 97 -18.23 2.71 19.26
CA ALA A 97 -17.55 2.47 17.98
C ALA A 97 -18.37 3.06 16.83
N SER A 98 -18.22 4.37 16.59
CA SER A 98 -18.71 5.00 15.38
C SER A 98 -17.99 4.39 14.16
N SER A 99 -18.76 4.01 13.14
CA SER A 99 -18.19 3.60 11.87
C SER A 99 -17.43 4.78 11.23
N ILE A 100 -16.14 4.61 10.97
CA ILE A 100 -15.32 5.63 10.32
C ILE A 100 -15.66 5.64 8.83
N ALA A 101 -15.83 6.84 8.27
CA ALA A 101 -16.02 7.06 6.85
C ALA A 101 -15.06 8.11 6.29
N TYR A 102 -14.76 8.01 5.00
CA TYR A 102 -13.91 8.93 4.25
C TYR A 102 -14.68 9.47 3.05
N HIS A 103 -14.30 10.66 2.57
CA HIS A 103 -14.87 11.20 1.35
C HIS A 103 -14.57 10.30 0.15
N ARG A 104 -15.59 9.96 -0.64
CA ARG A 104 -15.40 9.25 -1.89
C ARG A 104 -14.57 10.09 -2.86
N ALA A 105 -13.55 9.48 -3.47
CA ALA A 105 -12.71 10.13 -4.46
C ALA A 105 -13.40 10.26 -5.82
N GLY A 106 -13.03 11.29 -6.57
CA GLY A 106 -13.52 11.55 -7.91
C GLY A 106 -13.74 13.04 -8.16
N PRO A 107 -14.10 13.41 -9.40
CA PRO A 107 -14.23 14.80 -9.81
C PRO A 107 -15.41 15.48 -9.11
N ARG A 108 -15.21 16.74 -8.73
CA ARG A 108 -16.25 17.63 -8.20
C ARG A 108 -16.71 18.59 -9.31
N ASP A 109 -17.94 19.07 -9.21
CA ASP A 109 -18.52 20.04 -10.16
C ASP A 109 -17.76 21.37 -10.23
N ARG A 110 -17.09 21.74 -9.13
CA ARG A 110 -16.29 22.96 -9.02
C ARG A 110 -14.86 22.67 -8.62
N VAL A 111 -13.93 23.46 -9.17
CA VAL A 111 -12.49 23.40 -8.86
C VAL A 111 -12.01 24.70 -8.25
N PHE A 112 -10.97 24.60 -7.41
CA PHE A 112 -10.31 25.73 -6.72
C PHE A 112 -9.11 26.25 -7.50
N PHE A 113 -8.46 25.43 -8.30
CA PHE A 113 -7.30 25.82 -9.09
C PHE A 113 -7.72 26.20 -10.51
N ASP A 114 -7.28 27.37 -10.94
CA ASP A 114 -7.33 27.76 -12.34
C ASP A 114 -6.25 26.97 -13.11
N PRO A 115 -6.59 26.14 -14.09
CA PRO A 115 -5.60 25.39 -14.85
C PRO A 115 -4.50 26.25 -15.48
N SER A 116 -4.84 27.47 -15.91
CA SER A 116 -3.88 28.41 -16.52
C SER A 116 -2.83 28.93 -15.52
N GLN A 117 -3.17 28.95 -14.23
CA GLN A 117 -2.31 29.40 -13.14
C GLN A 117 -1.72 28.24 -12.31
N THR A 118 -2.06 27.00 -12.69
CA THR A 118 -1.61 25.83 -11.97
C THR A 118 -0.18 25.46 -12.36
N ARG A 119 0.69 25.37 -11.35
CA ARG A 119 2.07 24.85 -11.45
C ARG A 119 2.18 23.62 -10.59
N ALA A 120 2.18 22.46 -11.23
CA ALA A 120 2.19 21.15 -10.57
C ALA A 120 3.61 20.58 -10.46
N ALA A 121 4.02 20.13 -9.29
CA ALA A 121 5.26 19.41 -9.05
C ALA A 121 4.98 17.94 -8.75
N ILE A 122 5.73 17.03 -9.38
CA ILE A 122 5.67 15.58 -9.18
C ILE A 122 7.03 15.13 -8.67
N VAL A 123 7.07 14.40 -7.55
CA VAL A 123 8.31 13.90 -6.94
C VAL A 123 8.18 12.45 -6.54
N THR A 124 9.24 11.64 -6.78
CA THR A 124 9.34 10.24 -6.36
C THR A 124 10.38 10.09 -5.26
N CYS A 125 10.00 9.47 -4.14
CA CYS A 125 10.87 9.30 -2.97
C CYS A 125 10.96 7.83 -2.53
N GLY A 126 12.10 7.46 -1.95
CA GLY A 126 12.33 6.14 -1.37
C GLY A 126 12.74 5.07 -2.40
N GLY A 127 12.54 3.79 -2.09
CA GLY A 127 12.94 2.66 -2.94
C GLY A 127 12.14 2.55 -4.24
N LEU A 128 12.67 1.79 -5.20
CA LEU A 128 11.95 1.50 -6.45
C LEU A 128 10.73 0.61 -6.21
N CYS A 129 9.74 0.76 -7.08
CA CYS A 129 8.49 0.01 -7.06
C CYS A 129 7.94 -0.09 -8.49
N PRO A 130 7.46 -1.24 -8.95
CA PRO A 130 6.79 -1.33 -10.25
C PRO A 130 5.59 -0.38 -10.30
N GLY A 131 5.52 0.43 -11.36
CA GLY A 131 4.42 1.39 -11.55
C GLY A 131 4.76 2.85 -11.25
N LEU A 132 5.93 3.18 -10.70
CA LEU A 132 6.33 4.57 -10.45
C LEU A 132 6.19 5.45 -11.70
N ASN A 133 6.77 5.01 -12.81
CA ASN A 133 6.71 5.74 -14.07
C ASN A 133 5.29 5.79 -14.66
N THR A 134 4.47 4.79 -14.39
CA THR A 134 3.04 4.79 -14.77
C THR A 134 2.31 5.89 -14.02
N VAL A 135 2.48 6.01 -12.69
CA VAL A 135 1.87 7.08 -11.90
C VAL A 135 2.30 8.46 -12.40
N ILE A 136 3.60 8.66 -12.66
CA ILE A 136 4.10 9.94 -13.18
C ILE A 136 3.44 10.27 -14.52
N ARG A 137 3.44 9.32 -15.45
CA ARG A 137 2.80 9.48 -16.76
C ARG A 137 1.32 9.86 -16.64
N GLU A 138 0.59 9.13 -15.82
CA GLU A 138 -0.86 9.34 -15.66
C GLU A 138 -1.17 10.67 -14.97
N LEU A 139 -0.34 11.13 -14.03
CA LEU A 139 -0.45 12.48 -13.46
C LEU A 139 -0.26 13.54 -14.56
N VAL A 140 0.76 13.40 -15.40
CA VAL A 140 1.05 14.37 -16.45
C VAL A 140 -0.08 14.40 -17.48
N VAL A 141 -0.47 13.23 -18.00
CA VAL A 141 -1.50 13.12 -19.04
C VAL A 141 -2.85 13.61 -18.53
N ALA A 142 -3.26 13.23 -17.34
CA ALA A 142 -4.55 13.63 -16.79
C ALA A 142 -4.59 15.14 -16.43
N LEU A 143 -3.54 15.70 -15.87
CA LEU A 143 -3.45 17.16 -15.65
C LEU A 143 -3.56 17.92 -16.98
N TRP A 144 -2.88 17.42 -18.01
CA TRP A 144 -2.83 18.05 -19.33
C TRP A 144 -4.15 17.91 -20.10
N ASP A 145 -4.65 16.68 -20.24
CA ASP A 145 -5.80 16.38 -21.12
C ASP A 145 -7.14 16.63 -20.44
N LEU A 146 -7.26 16.33 -19.14
CA LEU A 146 -8.53 16.48 -18.42
C LEU A 146 -8.76 17.90 -17.92
N TYR A 147 -7.70 18.54 -17.38
CA TYR A 147 -7.84 19.82 -16.74
C TYR A 147 -7.22 20.99 -17.50
N GLY A 148 -6.44 20.73 -18.53
CA GLY A 148 -5.78 21.79 -19.31
C GLY A 148 -4.57 22.42 -18.62
N VAL A 149 -4.02 21.80 -17.57
CA VAL A 149 -2.80 22.27 -16.90
C VAL A 149 -1.61 22.11 -17.84
N ARG A 150 -0.80 23.16 -18.00
CA ARG A 150 0.35 23.17 -18.92
C ARG A 150 1.70 23.29 -18.23
N GLN A 151 1.74 23.73 -17.00
CA GLN A 151 2.96 23.89 -16.21
C GLN A 151 3.10 22.72 -15.23
N ILE A 152 3.70 21.63 -15.71
CA ILE A 152 3.88 20.38 -14.96
C ILE A 152 5.37 20.09 -14.87
N PHE A 153 5.89 19.84 -13.68
CA PHE A 153 7.30 19.70 -13.41
C PHE A 153 7.62 18.42 -12.65
N GLY A 154 8.66 17.73 -13.06
CA GLY A 154 9.25 16.60 -12.35
C GLY A 154 10.42 17.06 -11.48
N VAL A 155 10.34 16.79 -10.19
CA VAL A 155 11.43 17.06 -9.24
C VAL A 155 12.29 15.82 -9.13
N LYS A 156 13.56 15.92 -9.53
CA LYS A 156 14.52 14.81 -9.55
C LYS A 156 15.10 14.52 -8.16
N ALA A 157 15.50 13.27 -7.95
CA ALA A 157 16.24 12.82 -6.76
C ALA A 157 15.49 13.07 -5.42
N GLY A 158 14.17 12.87 -5.41
CA GLY A 158 13.34 12.93 -4.21
C GLY A 158 13.23 14.32 -3.59
N TYR A 159 13.01 14.39 -2.29
CA TYR A 159 12.83 15.65 -1.58
C TYR A 159 14.00 16.62 -1.74
N ARG A 160 15.21 16.11 -1.86
CA ARG A 160 16.41 16.92 -2.09
C ARG A 160 16.29 17.75 -3.35
N GLY A 161 15.60 17.28 -4.38
CA GLY A 161 15.45 17.97 -5.65
C GLY A 161 14.73 19.32 -5.57
N PHE A 162 13.91 19.55 -4.53
CA PHE A 162 13.27 20.85 -4.35
C PHE A 162 14.25 22.01 -4.11
N TYR A 163 15.48 21.73 -3.68
CA TYR A 163 16.47 22.76 -3.39
C TYR A 163 17.84 22.53 -4.01
N SER A 164 18.08 21.37 -4.64
CA SER A 164 19.42 21.02 -5.16
C SER A 164 19.51 20.96 -6.67
N SER A 165 18.38 20.98 -7.39
CA SER A 165 18.36 20.85 -8.86
C SER A 165 17.18 21.59 -9.47
N GLU A 166 17.33 21.95 -10.76
CA GLU A 166 16.20 22.50 -11.51
C GLU A 166 15.21 21.38 -11.86
N PRO A 167 13.90 21.62 -11.69
CA PRO A 167 12.88 20.65 -12.07
C PRO A 167 12.77 20.54 -13.59
N VAL A 168 12.40 19.32 -14.04
CA VAL A 168 12.23 19.03 -15.47
C VAL A 168 10.78 19.33 -15.88
N GLU A 169 10.59 20.12 -16.92
CA GLU A 169 9.27 20.34 -17.49
C GLU A 169 8.73 19.06 -18.13
N LEU A 170 7.50 18.68 -17.76
CA LEU A 170 6.86 17.45 -18.21
C LEU A 170 5.66 17.77 -19.13
N ASN A 171 5.52 16.95 -20.18
CA ASN A 171 4.39 17.01 -21.10
C ASN A 171 4.03 15.61 -21.62
N PRO A 172 2.85 15.39 -22.22
CA PRO A 172 2.43 14.09 -22.70
C PRO A 172 3.38 13.43 -23.69
N ASN A 173 4.04 14.19 -24.55
CA ASN A 173 4.99 13.65 -25.53
C ASN A 173 6.24 13.07 -24.84
N LEU A 174 6.76 13.78 -23.82
CA LEU A 174 7.95 13.33 -23.08
C LEU A 174 7.66 12.05 -22.29
N VAL A 175 6.50 11.97 -21.63
CA VAL A 175 6.16 10.84 -20.76
C VAL A 175 5.51 9.67 -21.49
N HIS A 176 5.32 9.77 -22.80
CA HIS A 176 4.52 8.85 -23.62
C HIS A 176 4.81 7.36 -23.37
N SER A 177 6.08 6.96 -23.32
CA SER A 177 6.51 5.56 -23.16
C SER A 177 6.87 5.17 -21.73
N TRP A 178 6.89 6.09 -20.77
CA TRP A 178 7.44 5.85 -19.44
C TRP A 178 6.77 4.72 -18.66
N HIS A 179 5.50 4.45 -18.90
CA HIS A 179 4.78 3.32 -18.28
C HIS A 179 5.32 1.94 -18.67
N ASN A 180 6.16 1.86 -19.71
CA ASN A 180 6.81 0.62 -20.13
C ASN A 180 8.22 0.44 -19.52
N GLU A 181 8.67 1.39 -18.71
CA GLU A 181 9.99 1.41 -18.10
C GLU A 181 9.89 1.11 -16.61
N GLY A 182 10.74 0.20 -16.13
CA GLY A 182 10.92 -0.04 -14.70
C GLY A 182 11.73 1.09 -14.05
N GLY A 183 11.79 1.10 -12.72
CA GLY A 183 12.48 2.14 -11.98
C GLY A 183 11.71 3.46 -11.93
N THR A 184 12.42 4.60 -11.91
CA THR A 184 11.84 5.94 -11.99
C THR A 184 12.71 6.89 -12.81
N VAL A 185 12.13 7.52 -13.83
CA VAL A 185 12.81 8.50 -14.69
C VAL A 185 13.16 9.78 -13.93
N LEU A 186 12.39 10.13 -12.90
CA LEU A 186 12.69 11.27 -12.05
C LEU A 186 13.76 11.01 -11.00
N GLU A 187 14.40 9.85 -11.05
CA GLU A 187 15.32 9.41 -10.01
C GLU A 187 14.63 9.36 -8.63
N THR A 188 15.31 8.86 -7.65
CA THR A 188 14.81 8.81 -6.27
C THR A 188 15.98 8.90 -5.31
N SER A 189 15.74 9.38 -4.10
CA SER A 189 16.72 9.31 -3.02
C SER A 189 16.06 8.87 -1.72
N ARG A 190 16.88 8.29 -0.86
CA ARG A 190 16.62 8.15 0.57
C ARG A 190 17.41 9.26 1.26
N GLY A 191 16.84 9.92 2.26
CA GLY A 191 17.49 11.06 2.91
C GLY A 191 17.34 12.40 2.18
N GLY A 192 18.10 13.41 2.62
CA GLY A 192 18.02 14.77 2.07
C GLY A 192 16.73 15.51 2.42
N PHE A 193 16.06 15.13 3.52
CA PHE A 193 14.89 15.84 4.02
C PHE A 193 15.31 17.07 4.83
N ASP A 194 15.07 18.25 4.30
CA ASP A 194 15.24 19.54 4.98
C ASP A 194 13.95 20.34 4.80
N LEU A 195 13.13 20.38 5.85
CA LEU A 195 11.79 20.93 5.79
C LEU A 195 11.76 22.38 5.26
N GLN A 196 12.67 23.21 5.75
CA GLN A 196 12.67 24.64 5.39
C GLN A 196 13.06 24.80 3.92
N LYS A 197 14.15 24.19 3.48
CA LYS A 197 14.60 24.28 2.08
C LYS A 197 13.60 23.67 1.09
N ILE A 198 12.89 22.60 1.47
CA ILE A 198 11.83 22.02 0.64
C ILE A 198 10.69 23.01 0.45
N VAL A 199 10.18 23.59 1.54
CA VAL A 199 9.04 24.52 1.47
C VAL A 199 9.45 25.83 0.82
N ASP A 200 10.67 26.34 1.08
CA ASP A 200 11.23 27.49 0.36
C ASP A 200 11.29 27.21 -1.14
N GLY A 201 11.82 26.05 -1.53
CA GLY A 201 11.89 25.64 -2.94
C GLY A 201 10.52 25.50 -3.62
N ILE A 202 9.49 25.05 -2.89
CA ILE A 202 8.09 25.03 -3.38
C ILE A 202 7.60 26.47 -3.60
N GLN A 203 7.84 27.35 -2.66
CA GLN A 203 7.41 28.75 -2.71
C GLN A 203 8.13 29.55 -3.80
N ASP A 204 9.46 29.44 -3.89
CA ASP A 204 10.30 30.18 -4.85
C ASP A 204 9.99 29.80 -6.31
N ARG A 205 9.64 28.53 -6.54
CA ARG A 205 9.23 28.02 -7.86
C ARG A 205 7.75 28.20 -8.15
N HIS A 206 7.03 28.82 -7.23
CA HIS A 206 5.59 29.08 -7.33
C HIS A 206 4.76 27.80 -7.61
N PHE A 207 5.19 26.63 -7.08
CA PHE A 207 4.38 25.44 -7.14
C PHE A 207 3.15 25.61 -6.25
N ASN A 208 1.97 25.33 -6.80
CA ASN A 208 0.71 25.36 -6.04
C ASN A 208 0.02 24.00 -5.94
N GLN A 209 0.55 22.99 -6.64
CA GLN A 209 0.16 21.59 -6.48
C GLN A 209 1.41 20.72 -6.35
N VAL A 210 1.46 19.84 -5.34
CA VAL A 210 2.59 18.94 -5.12
C VAL A 210 2.08 17.51 -4.96
N TYR A 211 2.49 16.64 -5.89
CA TYR A 211 2.17 15.22 -5.93
C TYR A 211 3.39 14.42 -5.47
N ILE A 212 3.31 13.83 -4.29
CA ILE A 212 4.41 13.10 -3.66
C ILE A 212 4.14 11.59 -3.79
N ILE A 213 5.04 10.87 -4.45
CA ILE A 213 4.93 9.43 -4.64
C ILE A 213 5.96 8.77 -3.72
N GLY A 214 5.52 8.06 -2.68
CA GLY A 214 6.46 7.47 -1.73
C GLY A 214 5.84 6.58 -0.67
N GLY A 215 6.71 5.92 0.08
CA GLY A 215 6.33 5.01 1.18
C GLY A 215 6.23 5.75 2.51
N ASP A 216 6.25 5.00 3.57
CA ASP A 216 6.02 5.37 4.96
C ASP A 216 6.85 6.59 5.43
N GLY A 217 8.18 6.53 5.28
CA GLY A 217 9.06 7.65 5.63
C GLY A 217 8.78 8.91 4.81
N THR A 218 8.39 8.73 3.54
CA THR A 218 8.00 9.83 2.65
C THR A 218 6.70 10.46 3.11
N MET A 219 5.70 9.66 3.49
CA MET A 219 4.43 10.17 3.99
C MET A 219 4.61 10.95 5.30
N ARG A 220 5.44 10.47 6.23
CA ARG A 220 5.80 11.25 7.44
C ARG A 220 6.46 12.58 7.10
N GLY A 221 7.36 12.60 6.12
CA GLY A 221 7.94 13.85 5.61
C GLY A 221 6.89 14.77 5.00
N ALA A 222 5.95 14.21 4.25
CA ALA A 222 4.86 14.97 3.63
C ALA A 222 3.90 15.60 4.66
N VAL A 223 3.63 14.94 5.80
CA VAL A 223 2.90 15.53 6.92
C VAL A 223 3.60 16.80 7.40
N ASN A 224 4.91 16.74 7.66
CA ASN A 224 5.69 17.90 8.09
C ASN A 224 5.66 19.03 7.05
N ILE A 225 5.78 18.71 5.76
CA ILE A 225 5.70 19.70 4.67
C ILE A 225 4.30 20.33 4.62
N PHE A 226 3.25 19.54 4.76
CA PHE A 226 1.87 20.01 4.81
C PHE A 226 1.63 20.97 5.97
N ASP A 227 2.09 20.62 7.17
CA ASP A 227 1.96 21.46 8.36
C ASP A 227 2.69 22.79 8.21
N GLU A 228 3.89 22.78 7.63
CA GLU A 228 4.67 23.99 7.38
C GLU A 228 4.00 24.89 6.33
N ILE A 229 3.47 24.31 5.25
CA ILE A 229 2.69 25.04 4.23
C ILE A 229 1.46 25.69 4.86
N ARG A 230 0.74 24.96 5.72
CA ARG A 230 -0.42 25.45 6.45
C ARG A 230 -0.03 26.57 7.42
N ARG A 231 1.08 26.40 8.15
CA ARG A 231 1.61 27.42 9.06
C ARG A 231 1.95 28.73 8.34
N ARG A 232 2.57 28.62 7.15
CA ARG A 232 2.90 29.78 6.29
C ARG A 232 1.69 30.30 5.52
N LYS A 233 0.54 29.65 5.57
CA LYS A 233 -0.69 29.98 4.81
C LYS A 233 -0.43 30.06 3.29
N LEU A 234 0.37 29.16 2.75
CA LEU A 234 0.63 29.10 1.32
C LEU A 234 -0.55 28.47 0.57
N ASN A 235 -0.90 29.03 -0.58
CA ASN A 235 -1.93 28.45 -1.46
C ASN A 235 -1.35 27.27 -2.25
N VAL A 236 -1.02 26.19 -1.55
CA VAL A 236 -0.41 24.97 -2.10
C VAL A 236 -1.17 23.75 -1.59
N SER A 237 -1.63 22.92 -2.51
CA SER A 237 -2.20 21.62 -2.19
C SER A 237 -1.14 20.52 -2.27
N ILE A 238 -1.10 19.67 -1.25
CA ILE A 238 -0.24 18.49 -1.19
C ILE A 238 -1.10 17.23 -1.15
N THR A 239 -0.75 16.27 -1.99
CA THR A 239 -1.30 14.91 -1.93
C THR A 239 -0.19 13.88 -2.03
N CYS A 240 -0.41 12.73 -1.38
CA CYS A 240 0.49 11.60 -1.48
C CYS A 240 -0.16 10.44 -2.24
N ILE A 241 0.65 9.76 -3.03
CA ILE A 241 0.29 8.50 -3.69
C ILE A 241 1.12 7.40 -3.01
N PRO A 242 0.48 6.47 -2.30
CA PRO A 242 1.16 5.50 -1.48
C PRO A 242 1.93 4.51 -2.35
N LYS A 243 3.22 4.39 -2.09
CA LYS A 243 4.15 3.56 -2.84
C LYS A 243 4.87 2.60 -1.91
N THR A 244 4.51 1.33 -1.96
CA THR A 244 5.24 0.26 -1.30
C THR A 244 4.96 -1.07 -1.99
N VAL A 245 6.00 -1.84 -2.26
CA VAL A 245 5.80 -3.19 -2.80
C VAL A 245 5.34 -4.16 -1.70
N ASP A 246 5.65 -3.86 -0.45
CA ASP A 246 5.39 -4.74 0.71
C ASP A 246 3.92 -4.76 1.12
N ASN A 247 3.11 -3.84 0.59
CA ASN A 247 1.71 -3.67 0.95
C ASN A 247 1.49 -3.40 2.45
N ASP A 248 2.42 -2.66 3.07
CA ASP A 248 2.47 -2.37 4.49
C ASP A 248 1.72 -1.09 4.91
N VAL A 249 1.06 -0.40 3.96
CA VAL A 249 0.21 0.77 4.23
C VAL A 249 -1.18 0.33 4.68
N GLY A 250 -1.54 0.66 5.92
CA GLY A 250 -2.88 0.40 6.45
C GLY A 250 -3.97 1.28 5.83
N ILE A 251 -5.23 0.98 6.15
CA ILE A 251 -6.46 1.65 5.70
C ILE A 251 -6.82 1.35 4.24
N ILE A 252 -5.85 1.36 3.31
CA ILE A 252 -6.10 1.05 1.90
C ILE A 252 -6.04 -0.47 1.65
N ASP A 253 -6.82 -0.94 0.68
CA ASP A 253 -6.90 -2.37 0.34
C ASP A 253 -5.55 -2.94 -0.12
N ARG A 254 -4.79 -2.13 -0.86
CA ARG A 254 -3.45 -2.48 -1.38
C ARG A 254 -2.71 -1.25 -1.89
N SER A 255 -1.40 -1.36 -2.00
CA SER A 255 -0.53 -0.40 -2.67
C SER A 255 -0.15 -0.86 -4.09
N PHE A 256 0.22 0.06 -4.97
CA PHE A 256 0.64 -0.30 -6.33
C PHE A 256 2.03 -0.97 -6.32
N GLY A 257 2.26 -1.80 -7.31
CA GLY A 257 3.48 -2.61 -7.46
C GLY A 257 3.44 -3.94 -6.72
N PHE A 258 2.52 -4.11 -5.77
CA PHE A 258 2.38 -5.34 -5.00
C PHE A 258 2.00 -6.55 -5.87
N GLN A 259 1.05 -6.38 -6.79
CA GLN A 259 0.62 -7.49 -7.66
C GLN A 259 1.74 -7.92 -8.62
N THR A 260 2.48 -6.95 -9.15
CA THR A 260 3.68 -7.23 -9.96
C THR A 260 4.77 -7.93 -9.13
N ALA A 261 4.98 -7.50 -7.89
CA ALA A 261 5.95 -8.13 -7.00
C ALA A 261 5.60 -9.58 -6.68
N VAL A 262 4.32 -9.88 -6.44
CA VAL A 262 3.84 -11.26 -6.21
C VAL A 262 4.05 -12.13 -7.45
N GLU A 263 3.75 -11.62 -8.65
CA GLU A 263 3.96 -12.31 -9.92
C GLU A 263 5.44 -12.65 -10.15
N MET A 264 6.34 -11.68 -9.95
CA MET A 264 7.78 -11.90 -10.08
C MET A 264 8.33 -12.84 -9.00
N ALA A 265 7.81 -12.77 -7.77
CA ALA A 265 8.16 -13.70 -6.70
C ALA A 265 7.72 -15.13 -7.04
N GLN A 266 6.54 -15.31 -7.63
CA GLN A 266 6.07 -16.62 -8.08
C GLN A 266 7.00 -17.21 -9.15
N GLN A 267 7.49 -16.41 -10.10
CA GLN A 267 8.46 -16.87 -11.10
C GLN A 267 9.78 -17.33 -10.45
N ALA A 268 10.26 -16.62 -9.43
CA ALA A 268 11.45 -17.03 -8.69
C ALA A 268 11.22 -18.33 -7.89
N ILE A 269 10.04 -18.52 -7.31
CA ILE A 269 9.64 -19.75 -6.61
C ILE A 269 9.61 -20.93 -7.60
N SER A 270 9.02 -20.74 -8.77
CA SER A 270 8.97 -21.76 -9.82
C SER A 270 10.37 -22.21 -10.28
N ALA A 271 11.28 -21.24 -10.46
CA ALA A 271 12.67 -21.55 -10.78
C ALA A 271 13.38 -22.30 -9.65
N ALA A 272 13.14 -21.91 -8.39
CA ALA A 272 13.70 -22.58 -7.22
C ALA A 272 13.18 -24.02 -7.07
N HIS A 273 11.90 -24.25 -7.38
CA HIS A 273 11.29 -25.57 -7.39
C HIS A 273 11.97 -26.50 -8.39
N VAL A 274 12.09 -26.08 -9.67
CA VAL A 274 12.76 -26.86 -10.72
C VAL A 274 14.21 -27.20 -10.38
N GLU A 275 14.95 -26.22 -9.84
CA GLU A 275 16.34 -26.43 -9.40
C GLU A 275 16.46 -27.38 -8.20
N ALA A 276 15.48 -27.35 -7.29
CA ALA A 276 15.43 -28.26 -6.14
C ALA A 276 15.08 -29.68 -6.57
N GLU A 277 14.06 -29.86 -7.40
CA GLU A 277 13.63 -31.15 -7.91
C GLU A 277 14.72 -31.84 -8.74
N SER A 278 15.52 -31.06 -9.46
CA SER A 278 16.63 -31.57 -10.30
C SER A 278 17.90 -31.93 -9.51
N ALA A 279 17.90 -31.77 -8.18
CA ALA A 279 19.07 -31.98 -7.34
C ALA A 279 18.84 -33.07 -6.29
N VAL A 280 19.92 -33.73 -5.85
CA VAL A 280 19.85 -34.71 -4.75
C VAL A 280 19.60 -33.98 -3.43
N ASN A 281 18.52 -34.36 -2.73
CA ASN A 281 18.04 -33.70 -1.51
C ASN A 281 18.02 -32.17 -1.71
N GLY A 282 17.36 -31.76 -2.79
CA GLY A 282 17.37 -30.36 -3.23
C GLY A 282 16.43 -29.49 -2.41
N ILE A 283 16.94 -28.35 -1.93
CA ILE A 283 16.12 -27.30 -1.32
C ILE A 283 16.25 -26.03 -2.11
N GLY A 284 15.11 -25.54 -2.64
CA GLY A 284 14.97 -24.22 -3.22
C GLY A 284 14.68 -23.20 -2.10
N LEU A 285 15.59 -22.27 -1.87
CA LEU A 285 15.44 -21.23 -0.87
C LEU A 285 15.29 -19.88 -1.56
N VAL A 286 14.13 -19.23 -1.42
CA VAL A 286 13.84 -17.93 -2.03
C VAL A 286 13.66 -16.89 -0.93
N LYS A 287 14.52 -15.86 -0.92
CA LYS A 287 14.34 -14.70 -0.05
C LYS A 287 13.54 -13.63 -0.78
N LEU A 288 12.42 -13.21 -0.22
CA LEU A 288 11.56 -12.18 -0.78
C LEU A 288 11.61 -10.87 0.03
N MET A 289 11.19 -9.80 -0.59
CA MET A 289 10.97 -8.52 0.10
C MET A 289 9.88 -8.68 1.17
N GLY A 290 9.85 -7.78 2.13
CA GLY A 290 8.95 -7.80 3.28
C GLY A 290 9.72 -7.57 4.56
N ARG A 291 9.93 -6.28 4.90
CA ARG A 291 10.72 -5.88 6.08
C ARG A 291 9.95 -6.09 7.38
N SER A 292 8.74 -5.56 7.45
CA SER A 292 7.86 -5.62 8.62
C SER A 292 6.61 -6.46 8.40
N THR A 293 6.39 -6.94 7.17
CA THR A 293 5.20 -7.72 6.80
C THR A 293 5.50 -8.77 5.74
N GLY A 294 4.85 -9.91 5.87
CA GLY A 294 5.03 -11.08 5.00
C GLY A 294 4.08 -11.15 3.80
N HIS A 295 3.39 -10.08 3.43
CA HIS A 295 2.35 -10.14 2.39
C HIS A 295 2.83 -10.67 1.04
N ILE A 296 4.02 -10.27 0.55
CA ILE A 296 4.56 -10.79 -0.71
C ILE A 296 4.82 -12.29 -0.61
N ALA A 297 5.53 -12.72 0.43
CA ALA A 297 5.85 -14.13 0.65
C ALA A 297 4.58 -14.99 0.75
N LEU A 298 3.59 -14.51 1.49
CA LEU A 298 2.31 -15.18 1.68
C LEU A 298 1.52 -15.31 0.36
N HIS A 299 1.36 -14.22 -0.39
CA HIS A 299 0.61 -14.24 -1.65
C HIS A 299 1.33 -15.04 -2.73
N ALA A 300 2.65 -14.95 -2.79
CA ALA A 300 3.44 -15.77 -3.72
C ALA A 300 3.35 -17.27 -3.39
N THR A 301 3.36 -17.64 -2.11
CA THR A 301 3.13 -19.01 -1.64
C THR A 301 1.75 -19.52 -2.05
N LEU A 302 0.70 -18.71 -1.84
CA LEU A 302 -0.66 -19.08 -2.24
C LEU A 302 -0.82 -19.25 -3.74
N SER A 303 -0.18 -18.41 -4.53
CA SER A 303 -0.32 -18.42 -5.99
C SER A 303 0.50 -19.53 -6.65
N SER A 304 1.70 -19.83 -6.14
CA SER A 304 2.57 -20.87 -6.70
C SER A 304 2.11 -22.29 -6.35
N ARG A 305 1.69 -22.50 -5.10
CA ARG A 305 1.37 -23.82 -4.52
C ARG A 305 2.57 -24.76 -4.35
N ASP A 306 3.77 -24.33 -4.71
CA ASP A 306 5.00 -25.14 -4.69
C ASP A 306 5.83 -24.97 -3.41
N VAL A 307 5.36 -24.15 -2.46
CA VAL A 307 6.10 -23.79 -1.26
C VAL A 307 5.74 -24.68 -0.09
N ASP A 308 6.71 -25.43 0.43
CA ASP A 308 6.54 -26.29 1.60
C ASP A 308 6.54 -25.48 2.91
N CYS A 309 7.36 -24.41 2.98
CA CYS A 309 7.44 -23.57 4.17
C CYS A 309 7.60 -22.10 3.78
N CYS A 310 6.76 -21.23 4.37
CA CYS A 310 6.79 -19.78 4.19
C CYS A 310 7.02 -19.10 5.53
N LEU A 311 8.17 -18.43 5.68
CA LEU A 311 8.56 -17.72 6.89
C LEU A 311 8.31 -16.22 6.71
N ILE A 312 7.50 -15.65 7.60
CA ILE A 312 7.12 -14.23 7.59
C ILE A 312 7.56 -13.54 8.89
N PRO A 313 7.74 -12.21 8.89
CA PRO A 313 8.18 -11.48 10.09
C PRO A 313 7.22 -11.63 11.28
N GLU A 314 5.94 -11.76 11.01
CA GLU A 314 4.88 -11.84 12.03
C GLU A 314 4.75 -13.21 12.71
N MET A 315 5.54 -14.20 12.27
CA MET A 315 5.52 -15.54 12.82
C MET A 315 6.88 -15.92 13.41
N GLU A 316 6.87 -16.32 14.66
CA GLU A 316 8.06 -16.93 15.29
C GLU A 316 8.27 -18.35 14.80
N PHE A 317 9.52 -18.72 14.58
CA PHE A 317 9.95 -20.08 14.26
C PHE A 317 11.27 -20.40 14.95
N TYR A 318 11.64 -21.66 14.96
CA TYR A 318 12.94 -22.13 15.48
C TYR A 318 13.57 -23.15 14.54
N LEU A 319 14.88 -23.28 14.60
CA LEU A 319 15.62 -24.04 13.60
C LEU A 319 15.65 -25.53 13.89
N GLU A 320 16.05 -25.92 15.11
CA GLU A 320 16.37 -27.29 15.52
C GLU A 320 15.44 -27.78 16.64
N GLY A 321 15.20 -29.09 16.72
CA GLY A 321 14.38 -29.74 17.71
C GLY A 321 12.99 -30.12 17.19
N LYS A 322 12.28 -30.94 17.94
CA LYS A 322 10.98 -31.51 17.53
C LYS A 322 10.03 -30.43 17.05
N GLY A 323 9.64 -30.51 15.77
CA GLY A 323 8.78 -29.53 15.11
C GLY A 323 9.51 -28.28 14.59
N GLY A 324 10.85 -28.24 14.65
CA GLY A 324 11.66 -27.15 14.11
C GLY A 324 11.74 -27.17 12.59
N LEU A 325 12.25 -26.07 12.03
CA LEU A 325 12.34 -25.90 10.58
C LEU A 325 13.17 -27.00 9.90
N PHE A 326 14.30 -27.39 10.49
CA PHE A 326 15.23 -28.33 9.85
C PHE A 326 14.68 -29.76 9.83
N GLU A 327 14.04 -30.21 10.90
CA GLU A 327 13.35 -31.50 10.97
C GLU A 327 12.13 -31.53 10.02
N PHE A 328 11.42 -30.43 9.90
CA PHE A 328 10.33 -30.31 8.92
C PHE A 328 10.86 -30.44 7.49
N LEU A 329 11.94 -29.73 7.13
CA LEU A 329 12.54 -29.83 5.80
C LEU A 329 13.12 -31.22 5.53
N GLU A 330 13.74 -31.86 6.53
CA GLU A 330 14.19 -33.26 6.42
C GLU A 330 13.03 -34.21 6.10
N GLN A 331 11.90 -34.06 6.80
CA GLN A 331 10.72 -34.87 6.52
C GLN A 331 10.24 -34.66 5.08
N ARG A 332 10.19 -33.41 4.60
CA ARG A 332 9.83 -33.12 3.21
C ARG A 332 10.78 -33.72 2.19
N LEU A 333 12.08 -33.67 2.44
CA LEU A 333 13.08 -34.31 1.59
C LEU A 333 12.90 -35.83 1.53
N ARG A 334 12.52 -36.48 2.65
CA ARG A 334 12.23 -37.94 2.68
C ARG A 334 10.96 -38.31 1.91
N GLU A 335 9.92 -37.45 1.98
CA GLU A 335 8.63 -37.66 1.33
C GLU A 335 8.70 -37.35 -0.18
N ASN A 336 9.24 -36.16 -0.54
CA ASN A 336 9.16 -35.61 -1.88
C ASN A 336 10.51 -35.57 -2.62
N ARG A 337 11.63 -35.82 -1.95
CA ARG A 337 13.02 -35.69 -2.42
C ARG A 337 13.51 -34.26 -2.64
N HIS A 338 12.62 -33.29 -2.59
CA HIS A 338 12.93 -31.85 -2.65
C HIS A 338 12.03 -31.07 -1.71
N ALA A 339 12.40 -29.82 -1.44
CA ALA A 339 11.57 -28.88 -0.71
C ALA A 339 11.80 -27.44 -1.20
N VAL A 340 10.78 -26.58 -1.06
CA VAL A 340 10.86 -25.16 -1.36
C VAL A 340 10.58 -24.34 -0.10
N LEU A 341 11.54 -23.53 0.28
CA LEU A 341 11.47 -22.62 1.42
C LEU A 341 11.44 -21.16 0.93
N VAL A 342 10.41 -20.44 1.31
CA VAL A 342 10.29 -19.00 1.08
C VAL A 342 10.51 -18.26 2.40
N VAL A 343 11.32 -17.22 2.40
CA VAL A 343 11.56 -16.39 3.58
C VAL A 343 11.45 -14.91 3.24
N ALA A 344 10.61 -14.17 3.97
CA ALA A 344 10.61 -12.71 3.88
C ALA A 344 11.87 -12.15 4.57
N GLU A 345 12.46 -11.08 4.02
CA GLU A 345 13.74 -10.52 4.50
C GLU A 345 13.71 -10.11 5.98
N GLY A 346 12.54 -9.77 6.53
CA GLY A 346 12.37 -9.41 7.94
C GLY A 346 12.19 -10.59 8.89
N ALA A 347 11.91 -11.80 8.36
CA ALA A 347 11.68 -12.97 9.18
C ALA A 347 12.98 -13.44 9.87
N GLY A 348 12.89 -13.83 11.14
CA GLY A 348 14.00 -14.41 11.89
C GLY A 348 15.19 -13.49 12.14
N GLN A 349 15.09 -12.20 11.89
CA GLN A 349 16.21 -11.25 12.05
C GLN A 349 16.80 -11.22 13.47
N GLY A 350 16.00 -11.53 14.50
CA GLY A 350 16.45 -11.63 15.89
C GLY A 350 17.30 -12.87 16.20
N MET A 351 17.24 -13.89 15.34
CA MET A 351 18.02 -15.14 15.52
C MET A 351 19.42 -15.05 14.90
N ILE A 352 19.64 -14.12 13.98
CA ILE A 352 20.93 -13.98 13.29
C ILE A 352 21.92 -13.32 14.25
N PRO A 353 23.08 -13.97 14.55
CA PRO A 353 24.10 -13.36 15.38
C PRO A 353 24.59 -12.03 14.79
N ARG A 354 24.61 -10.97 15.60
CA ARG A 354 25.03 -9.63 15.19
C ARG A 354 26.08 -9.09 16.13
N THR A 355 27.07 -8.42 15.58
CA THR A 355 27.96 -7.56 16.34
C THR A 355 27.21 -6.32 16.84
N ASP A 356 27.72 -5.66 17.87
CA ASP A 356 27.09 -4.45 18.39
C ASP A 356 27.06 -3.32 17.35
N ALA A 357 28.09 -3.21 16.52
CA ALA A 357 28.11 -2.28 15.39
C ALA A 357 26.96 -2.55 14.40
N GLN A 358 26.68 -3.81 14.07
CA GLN A 358 25.58 -4.18 13.18
C GLN A 358 24.17 -3.95 13.77
N LYS A 359 24.05 -3.93 15.09
CA LYS A 359 22.77 -3.59 15.76
C LYS A 359 22.44 -2.10 15.66
N GLU A 360 23.49 -1.27 15.66
CA GLU A 360 23.37 0.18 15.59
C GLU A 360 23.31 0.72 14.15
N GLU A 361 23.62 -0.13 13.17
CA GLU A 361 23.65 0.26 11.75
C GLU A 361 22.26 0.64 11.25
N ARG A 362 22.16 1.79 10.59
CA ARG A 362 20.92 2.33 10.03
C ARG A 362 21.13 2.65 8.55
N ASP A 363 20.08 2.43 7.74
CA ASP A 363 20.05 2.87 6.36
C ASP A 363 19.86 4.41 6.25
N GLU A 364 19.99 4.96 5.06
CA GLU A 364 19.81 6.41 4.80
C GLU A 364 18.43 6.94 5.24
N SER A 365 17.46 6.08 5.48
CA SER A 365 16.13 6.42 5.98
C SER A 365 15.99 6.28 7.50
N GLY A 366 17.08 5.88 8.19
CA GLY A 366 17.11 5.65 9.64
C GLY A 366 16.55 4.30 10.09
N ASN A 367 16.23 3.39 9.19
CA ASN A 367 15.75 2.05 9.55
C ASN A 367 16.91 1.11 9.87
N PRO A 368 16.74 0.11 10.77
CA PRO A 368 17.74 -0.92 11.01
C PRO A 368 18.13 -1.62 9.70
N VAL A 369 19.43 -1.84 9.50
CA VAL A 369 19.92 -2.64 8.37
C VAL A 369 19.69 -4.13 8.67
N PHE A 370 19.06 -4.84 7.74
CA PHE A 370 18.83 -6.27 7.86
C PHE A 370 20.01 -7.07 7.31
N LEU A 371 20.29 -8.19 7.98
CA LEU A 371 21.25 -9.17 7.49
C LEU A 371 20.57 -10.12 6.50
N ASP A 372 21.36 -10.77 5.66
CA ASP A 372 20.86 -11.74 4.68
C ASP A 372 20.37 -13.02 5.37
N VAL A 373 19.10 -13.06 5.74
CA VAL A 373 18.45 -14.20 6.38
C VAL A 373 18.50 -15.45 5.50
N GLY A 374 18.38 -15.33 4.19
CA GLY A 374 18.43 -16.48 3.27
C GLY A 374 19.82 -17.13 3.25
N GLY A 375 20.88 -16.33 3.11
CA GLY A 375 22.25 -16.80 3.19
C GLY A 375 22.60 -17.43 4.54
N TRP A 376 22.11 -16.82 5.62
CA TRP A 376 22.26 -17.35 6.97
C TRP A 376 21.54 -18.72 7.14
N LEU A 377 20.26 -18.81 6.78
CA LEU A 377 19.50 -20.07 6.85
C LEU A 377 20.17 -21.18 6.03
N LYS A 378 20.64 -20.87 4.81
CA LYS A 378 21.40 -21.80 3.98
C LYS A 378 22.63 -22.34 4.71
N SER A 379 23.36 -21.46 5.38
CA SER A 379 24.57 -21.83 6.14
C SER A 379 24.25 -22.72 7.34
N GLU A 380 23.25 -22.33 8.15
CA GLU A 380 22.85 -23.09 9.33
C GLU A 380 22.27 -24.46 8.97
N LEU A 381 21.44 -24.55 7.93
CA LEU A 381 20.88 -25.80 7.43
C LEU A 381 21.98 -26.76 6.96
N LYS A 382 22.99 -26.27 6.23
CA LYS A 382 24.13 -27.10 5.81
C LYS A 382 24.95 -27.62 6.98
N LYS A 383 25.18 -26.78 8.01
CA LYS A 383 25.88 -27.19 9.23
C LYS A 383 25.10 -28.28 9.98
N TRP A 384 23.79 -28.07 10.12
CA TRP A 384 22.91 -29.04 10.78
C TRP A 384 22.86 -30.37 10.03
N TRP A 385 22.72 -30.32 8.69
CA TRP A 385 22.72 -31.52 7.86
C TRP A 385 24.02 -32.33 7.99
N ALA A 386 25.16 -31.66 7.91
CA ALA A 386 26.47 -32.33 8.06
C ALA A 386 26.67 -32.99 9.42
N ARG A 387 26.05 -32.46 10.49
CA ARG A 387 26.13 -33.09 11.85
C ARG A 387 25.24 -34.31 11.98
N ASN A 388 24.07 -34.31 11.31
CA ASN A 388 23.04 -35.33 11.53
C ASN A 388 23.01 -36.39 10.44
N HIS A 389 23.51 -36.09 9.23
CA HIS A 389 23.47 -36.97 8.04
C HIS A 389 24.85 -37.14 7.43
N GLN A 390 25.65 -38.01 8.07
CA GLN A 390 26.97 -38.32 7.56
C GLN A 390 26.90 -39.06 6.23
N ASN A 391 27.65 -38.54 5.23
CA ASN A 391 27.70 -39.04 3.84
C ASN A 391 26.45 -38.83 2.98
N GLU A 392 25.45 -38.06 3.42
CA GLU A 392 24.32 -37.69 2.58
C GLU A 392 24.52 -36.28 2.00
N LEU A 393 24.37 -36.18 0.68
CA LEU A 393 24.45 -34.88 -0.01
C LEU A 393 23.19 -34.05 0.25
N LEU A 394 23.37 -32.79 0.59
CA LEU A 394 22.32 -31.77 0.62
C LEU A 394 22.65 -30.67 -0.39
N THR A 395 21.71 -30.35 -1.28
CA THR A 395 21.86 -29.27 -2.25
C THR A 395 20.90 -28.13 -1.89
N VAL A 396 21.43 -26.93 -1.63
CA VAL A 396 20.60 -25.74 -1.34
C VAL A 396 20.83 -24.70 -2.43
N LYS A 397 19.79 -24.45 -3.21
CA LYS A 397 19.73 -23.44 -4.27
C LYS A 397 19.09 -22.16 -3.72
N TYR A 398 19.90 -21.12 -3.55
CA TYR A 398 19.45 -19.86 -2.98
C TYR A 398 19.23 -18.81 -4.06
N ILE A 399 18.03 -18.21 -4.06
CA ILE A 399 17.61 -17.15 -4.99
C ILE A 399 17.22 -15.90 -4.18
N ASP A 400 17.82 -14.77 -4.53
CA ASP A 400 17.43 -13.43 -4.06
C ASP A 400 16.97 -12.58 -5.25
N PRO A 401 15.66 -12.55 -5.54
CA PRO A 401 15.12 -11.81 -6.67
C PRO A 401 14.81 -10.34 -6.39
N THR A 402 15.29 -9.77 -5.28
CA THR A 402 14.93 -8.41 -4.82
C THR A 402 14.96 -7.36 -5.93
N TYR A 403 16.05 -7.30 -6.71
CA TYR A 403 16.16 -6.31 -7.80
C TYR A 403 15.25 -6.65 -8.99
N MET A 404 15.05 -7.92 -9.29
CA MET A 404 14.16 -8.38 -10.36
C MET A 404 12.68 -8.08 -10.03
N ILE A 405 12.31 -8.07 -8.76
CA ILE A 405 10.94 -7.79 -8.31
C ILE A 405 10.62 -6.30 -8.42
N ARG A 406 11.52 -5.41 -7.97
CA ARG A 406 11.22 -3.98 -7.82
C ARG A 406 11.58 -3.10 -9.01
N ALA A 407 12.40 -3.59 -9.93
CA ALA A 407 12.94 -2.79 -11.05
C ALA A 407 12.24 -3.04 -12.40
N VAL A 408 11.17 -3.83 -12.40
CA VAL A 408 10.39 -4.15 -13.61
C VAL A 408 9.25 -3.17 -13.83
N PRO A 409 8.74 -3.02 -15.07
CA PRO A 409 7.49 -2.31 -15.33
C PRO A 409 6.31 -2.98 -14.59
N ALA A 410 5.30 -2.20 -14.25
CA ALA A 410 4.08 -2.73 -13.66
C ALA A 410 3.32 -3.66 -14.61
N ASN A 411 2.74 -4.74 -14.08
CA ASN A 411 1.82 -5.59 -14.80
C ASN A 411 0.48 -4.87 -15.08
N ALA A 412 -0.43 -5.52 -15.82
CA ALA A 412 -1.69 -4.91 -16.23
C ALA A 412 -2.55 -4.45 -15.03
N THR A 413 -2.60 -5.23 -13.96
CA THR A 413 -3.38 -4.91 -12.75
C THR A 413 -2.83 -3.66 -12.07
N ASP A 414 -1.51 -3.60 -11.85
CA ASP A 414 -0.88 -2.44 -11.23
C ASP A 414 -0.91 -1.20 -12.13
N ARG A 415 -0.82 -1.36 -13.47
CA ARG A 415 -0.97 -0.21 -14.39
C ARG A 415 -2.33 0.44 -14.27
N LEU A 416 -3.41 -0.35 -14.28
CA LEU A 416 -4.77 0.16 -14.09
C LEU A 416 -4.90 0.85 -12.72
N TYR A 417 -4.34 0.23 -11.70
CA TYR A 417 -4.38 0.80 -10.35
C TYR A 417 -3.62 2.13 -10.26
N CYS A 418 -2.43 2.22 -10.84
CA CYS A 418 -1.65 3.46 -10.91
C CYS A 418 -2.43 4.59 -11.61
N THR A 419 -3.14 4.27 -12.71
CA THR A 419 -3.98 5.23 -13.43
C THR A 419 -5.08 5.78 -12.52
N LEU A 420 -5.82 4.91 -11.85
CA LEU A 420 -6.93 5.32 -10.99
C LEU A 420 -6.46 6.11 -9.76
N LEU A 421 -5.31 5.76 -9.18
CA LEU A 421 -4.69 6.53 -8.10
C LEU A 421 -4.31 7.94 -8.54
N ALA A 422 -3.63 8.06 -9.68
CA ALA A 422 -3.20 9.35 -10.23
C ALA A 422 -4.40 10.26 -10.52
N HIS A 423 -5.41 9.75 -11.21
CA HIS A 423 -6.62 10.51 -11.53
C HIS A 423 -7.38 10.94 -10.28
N SER A 424 -7.55 10.02 -9.32
CA SER A 424 -8.22 10.34 -8.04
C SER A 424 -7.47 11.44 -7.26
N ALA A 425 -6.14 11.36 -7.21
CA ALA A 425 -5.31 12.39 -6.56
C ALA A 425 -5.51 13.77 -7.21
N ILE A 426 -5.49 13.85 -8.56
CA ILE A 426 -5.70 15.09 -9.30
C ILE A 426 -7.10 15.67 -9.01
N HIS A 427 -8.14 14.85 -9.05
CA HIS A 427 -9.50 15.30 -8.78
C HIS A 427 -9.63 15.92 -7.40
N GLY A 428 -9.00 15.32 -6.39
CA GLY A 428 -8.99 15.85 -5.02
C GLY A 428 -8.24 17.17 -4.91
N VAL A 429 -7.05 17.26 -5.49
CA VAL A 429 -6.25 18.48 -5.48
C VAL A 429 -6.98 19.61 -6.20
N MET A 430 -7.50 19.36 -7.40
CA MET A 430 -8.25 20.37 -8.17
C MET A 430 -9.48 20.89 -7.41
N ALA A 431 -10.13 20.03 -6.64
CA ALA A 431 -11.25 20.39 -5.76
C ALA A 431 -10.84 21.18 -4.51
N GLY A 432 -9.54 21.42 -4.29
CA GLY A 432 -9.01 22.20 -3.16
C GLY A 432 -8.72 21.38 -1.90
N TYR A 433 -8.86 20.06 -1.95
CA TYR A 433 -8.40 19.19 -0.85
C TYR A 433 -6.88 19.17 -0.79
N THR A 434 -6.34 18.99 0.42
CA THR A 434 -4.89 18.99 0.67
C THR A 434 -4.57 18.11 1.87
N GLY A 435 -3.30 17.66 2.01
CA GLY A 435 -2.90 16.82 3.15
C GLY A 435 -3.61 15.47 3.15
N PHE A 436 -3.75 14.84 1.99
CA PHE A 436 -4.47 13.58 1.84
C PHE A 436 -3.70 12.55 1.00
N VAL A 437 -4.13 11.31 1.16
CA VAL A 437 -3.77 10.16 0.32
C VAL A 437 -5.01 9.73 -0.46
N SER A 438 -4.85 9.41 -1.74
CA SER A 438 -5.88 8.72 -2.51
C SER A 438 -5.60 7.22 -2.51
N GLY A 439 -6.61 6.40 -2.16
CA GLY A 439 -6.49 4.95 -2.16
C GLY A 439 -7.85 4.25 -2.11
N PRO A 440 -7.92 2.97 -2.51
CA PRO A 440 -9.16 2.19 -2.42
C PRO A 440 -9.38 1.69 -1.00
N ILE A 441 -10.61 1.79 -0.56
CA ILE A 441 -11.14 1.20 0.66
C ILE A 441 -12.37 0.38 0.25
N ASN A 442 -12.35 -0.92 0.50
CA ASN A 442 -13.40 -1.85 0.06
C ASN A 442 -13.71 -1.73 -1.46
N GLY A 443 -12.67 -1.57 -2.28
CA GLY A 443 -12.78 -1.43 -3.73
C GLY A 443 -13.18 -0.04 -4.24
N ILE A 444 -13.52 0.90 -3.37
CA ILE A 444 -13.93 2.27 -3.73
C ILE A 444 -12.83 3.27 -3.38
N TYR A 445 -12.45 4.12 -4.33
CA TYR A 445 -11.44 5.14 -4.08
C TYR A 445 -11.96 6.22 -3.13
N ALA A 446 -11.13 6.56 -2.14
CA ALA A 446 -11.44 7.53 -1.10
C ALA A 446 -10.28 8.50 -0.87
N TYR A 447 -10.56 9.64 -0.29
CA TYR A 447 -9.56 10.58 0.22
C TYR A 447 -9.39 10.38 1.72
N ILE A 448 -8.19 9.98 2.11
CA ILE A 448 -7.85 9.63 3.49
C ILE A 448 -6.87 10.70 4.02
N PRO A 449 -7.09 11.27 5.21
CA PRO A 449 -6.13 12.20 5.80
C PRO A 449 -4.71 11.61 5.83
N LEU A 450 -3.74 12.37 5.35
CA LEU A 450 -2.35 11.91 5.23
C LEU A 450 -1.76 11.44 6.57
N GLU A 451 -2.10 12.12 7.66
CA GLU A 451 -1.64 11.78 9.00
C GLU A 451 -2.11 10.39 9.45
N GLU A 452 -3.37 10.00 9.15
CA GLU A 452 -3.89 8.69 9.49
C GLU A 452 -3.14 7.58 8.74
N VAL A 453 -2.85 7.79 7.45
CA VAL A 453 -2.12 6.82 6.64
C VAL A 453 -0.67 6.69 7.11
N ALA A 454 -0.01 7.79 7.43
CA ALA A 454 1.36 7.81 7.92
C ALA A 454 1.57 7.09 9.27
N GLN A 455 0.50 6.93 10.04
CA GLN A 455 0.51 6.22 11.34
C GLN A 455 0.00 4.77 11.24
N SER A 456 -0.66 4.42 10.14
CA SER A 456 -1.26 3.11 9.95
C SER A 456 -0.25 2.08 9.47
N LYS A 457 -0.43 0.82 9.87
CA LYS A 457 0.34 -0.32 9.41
C LYS A 457 -0.60 -1.41 8.92
N ASN A 458 -0.10 -2.21 7.98
CA ASN A 458 -0.79 -3.39 7.46
C ASN A 458 0.10 -4.61 7.66
N GLU A 459 0.01 -5.22 8.82
CA GLU A 459 0.72 -6.46 9.15
C GLU A 459 -0.17 -7.67 8.86
N VAL A 460 0.42 -8.82 8.58
CA VAL A 460 -0.32 -10.08 8.44
C VAL A 460 -0.86 -10.49 9.82
N ASN A 461 -2.17 -10.54 9.97
CA ASN A 461 -2.77 -11.02 11.21
C ASN A 461 -2.72 -12.55 11.27
N THR A 462 -1.76 -13.09 12.04
CA THR A 462 -1.55 -14.53 12.20
C THR A 462 -2.61 -15.22 13.08
N LYS A 463 -3.57 -14.46 13.63
CA LYS A 463 -4.65 -14.98 14.49
C LYS A 463 -6.02 -14.99 13.79
N ASP A 464 -6.10 -14.50 12.56
CA ASP A 464 -7.37 -14.44 11.84
C ASP A 464 -7.64 -15.70 11.00
N HIS A 465 -8.88 -15.79 10.49
CA HIS A 465 -9.32 -16.89 9.66
C HIS A 465 -8.58 -16.96 8.31
N LYS A 466 -8.07 -15.83 7.79
CA LYS A 466 -7.30 -15.81 6.54
C LYS A 466 -5.97 -16.52 6.71
N TRP A 467 -5.27 -16.27 7.82
CA TRP A 467 -4.04 -16.98 8.13
C TRP A 467 -4.28 -18.47 8.31
N ALA A 468 -5.30 -18.85 9.09
CA ALA A 468 -5.67 -20.25 9.28
C ALA A 468 -6.01 -20.93 7.94
N TRP A 469 -6.74 -20.24 7.07
CA TRP A 469 -7.05 -20.73 5.73
C TRP A 469 -5.79 -20.91 4.87
N VAL A 470 -4.90 -19.90 4.82
CA VAL A 470 -3.64 -19.98 4.07
C VAL A 470 -2.81 -21.19 4.52
N ARG A 471 -2.63 -21.35 5.82
CA ARG A 471 -1.90 -22.49 6.40
C ARG A 471 -2.49 -23.84 5.96
N SER A 472 -3.82 -23.96 6.04
CA SER A 472 -4.50 -25.21 5.70
C SER A 472 -4.40 -25.58 4.21
N VAL A 473 -4.53 -24.60 3.31
CA VAL A 473 -4.52 -24.86 1.85
C VAL A 473 -3.12 -24.99 1.26
N THR A 474 -2.08 -24.58 1.99
CA THR A 474 -0.68 -24.70 1.58
C THR A 474 0.13 -25.64 2.48
N ASN A 475 -0.52 -26.32 3.44
CA ASN A 475 0.09 -27.27 4.39
C ASN A 475 1.31 -26.68 5.14
N GLN A 476 1.24 -25.41 5.51
CA GLN A 476 2.35 -24.75 6.21
C GLN A 476 2.56 -25.33 7.62
N PRO A 477 3.83 -25.48 8.06
CA PRO A 477 4.14 -26.02 9.38
C PRO A 477 3.63 -25.09 10.49
N ASP A 478 3.41 -25.69 11.66
CA ASP A 478 3.12 -24.97 12.90
C ASP A 478 4.34 -25.02 13.81
N PHE A 479 4.97 -23.86 14.02
CA PHE A 479 6.14 -23.75 14.89
C PHE A 479 5.77 -23.48 16.36
N MET A 480 4.50 -23.61 16.74
CA MET A 480 4.15 -23.49 18.16
C MET A 480 4.82 -24.64 18.93
N LYS A 481 5.62 -24.29 19.92
CA LYS A 481 6.24 -25.28 20.82
C LYS A 481 5.11 -26.00 21.55
N VAL A 482 5.00 -27.30 21.32
CA VAL A 482 4.13 -28.22 22.04
C VAL A 482 4.76 -28.57 23.38
#